data_3a36325e7cc80e187e330901d9332f11
#
_entry.id   3a36325e7cc80e187e330901d9332f11
#
_cell.length_a   1.000
_cell.length_b   1.000
_cell.length_c   1.000
_cell.angle_alpha   90.00
_cell.angle_beta   90.00
_cell.angle_gamma   90.00
#
_symmetry.space_group_name_H-M   'P 1'
#
loop_
_entity.id
_entity.type
_entity.pdbx_description
1 polymer ?
#
loop_
_entity_poly.entity_id
_entity_poly.type
_entity_poly.pdbx_seq_one_letter_code
_entity_poly.pdbx_strand_id
1 'polypeptide(L)'
;TEHQGKIALNPGSVGVGLEASGMAQFAILRGEEGGWREEFISLDYDRQQALEEMREAGFYERAPYWSLLTEKLILNQLPEGICHANILEEVMRLCQEETGVCNWPDIPEKFWEKALGNFGIR
;
A
#
# COMPACT_ATOMS: atom_id res chain seq x y z
N THR A 1 -9.32 -7.38 15.93
CA THR A 1 -8.75 -7.29 17.29
C THR A 1 -9.84 -6.84 18.26
N GLU A 2 -9.99 -7.57 19.36
CA GLU A 2 -10.94 -7.23 20.43
C GLU A 2 -10.20 -6.67 21.64
N HIS A 3 -10.72 -5.59 22.22
CA HIS A 3 -10.21 -5.01 23.47
C HIS A 3 -11.35 -4.39 24.27
N GLN A 4 -11.52 -4.80 25.52
CA GLN A 4 -12.56 -4.31 26.44
C GLN A 4 -14.00 -4.37 25.86
N GLY A 5 -14.34 -5.46 25.17
CA GLY A 5 -15.65 -5.62 24.53
C GLY A 5 -15.88 -4.75 23.28
N LYS A 6 -14.82 -4.07 22.78
CA LYS A 6 -14.83 -3.34 21.53
C LYS A 6 -14.04 -4.09 20.47
N ILE A 7 -14.56 -4.12 19.26
CA ILE A 7 -13.92 -4.76 18.12
C ILE A 7 -13.36 -3.68 17.20
N ALA A 8 -12.05 -3.75 16.92
CA ALA A 8 -11.41 -2.98 15.87
C ALA A 8 -11.26 -3.88 14.63
N LEU A 9 -11.79 -3.41 13.51
CA LEU A 9 -11.77 -4.12 12.23
C LEU A 9 -11.02 -3.28 11.21
N ASN A 10 -10.04 -3.88 10.52
CA ASN A 10 -9.41 -3.33 9.34
C ASN A 10 -9.95 -4.07 8.12
N PRO A 11 -10.74 -3.43 7.25
CA PRO A 11 -11.36 -4.09 6.10
C PRO A 11 -10.40 -4.34 4.93
N GLY A 12 -9.16 -3.90 5.04
CA GLY A 12 -8.21 -3.85 3.91
C GLY A 12 -8.28 -2.53 3.16
N SER A 13 -7.90 -2.53 1.90
CA SER A 13 -7.88 -1.36 1.04
C SER A 13 -8.53 -1.62 -0.31
N VAL A 14 -9.36 -0.69 -0.77
CA VAL A 14 -9.91 -0.72 -2.14
C VAL A 14 -8.97 -0.05 -3.15
N GLY A 15 -7.90 0.59 -2.67
CA GLY A 15 -6.85 1.19 -3.48
C GLY A 15 -5.57 0.37 -3.40
N VAL A 16 -4.50 0.99 -2.90
CA VAL A 16 -3.21 0.30 -2.71
C VAL A 16 -3.25 -0.48 -1.40
N GLY A 17 -3.40 -1.79 -1.48
CA GLY A 17 -3.35 -2.68 -0.33
C GLY A 17 -1.96 -2.77 0.28
N LEU A 18 -1.88 -2.92 1.61
CA LEU A 18 -0.61 -3.17 2.30
C LEU A 18 -0.09 -4.59 2.07
N GLU A 19 -0.98 -5.52 1.73
CA GLU A 19 -0.64 -6.89 1.39
C GLU A 19 -0.41 -7.02 -0.13
N ALA A 20 0.53 -7.87 -0.52
CA ALA A 20 0.93 -8.08 -1.91
C ALA A 20 -0.09 -8.88 -2.74
N SER A 21 -1.40 -8.75 -2.45
CA SER A 21 -2.44 -9.48 -3.19
C SER A 21 -2.87 -8.76 -4.48
N GLY A 22 -2.69 -7.44 -4.54
CA GLY A 22 -3.15 -6.61 -5.65
C GLY A 22 -4.67 -6.59 -5.84
N MET A 23 -5.46 -7.11 -4.89
CA MET A 23 -6.92 -7.15 -4.92
C MET A 23 -7.52 -5.98 -4.13
N ALA A 24 -8.68 -5.50 -4.56
CA ALA A 24 -9.47 -4.58 -3.76
C ALA A 24 -10.12 -5.31 -2.59
N GLN A 25 -9.97 -4.80 -1.38
CA GLN A 25 -10.47 -5.42 -0.16
C GLN A 25 -11.42 -4.49 0.58
N PHE A 26 -12.53 -5.05 1.04
CA PHE A 26 -13.49 -4.36 1.90
C PHE A 26 -14.22 -5.35 2.81
N ALA A 27 -14.98 -4.84 3.77
CA ALA A 27 -15.82 -5.67 4.63
C ALA A 27 -17.27 -5.22 4.60
N ILE A 28 -18.17 -6.18 4.69
CA ILE A 28 -19.60 -5.94 4.92
C ILE A 28 -19.89 -6.25 6.37
N LEU A 29 -20.51 -5.31 7.08
CA LEU A 29 -21.00 -5.52 8.43
C LEU A 29 -22.52 -5.73 8.40
N ARG A 30 -22.97 -6.85 8.92
CA ARG A 30 -24.39 -7.16 9.06
C ARG A 30 -24.80 -7.11 10.51
N GLY A 31 -25.82 -6.30 10.82
CA GLY A 31 -26.45 -6.31 12.14
C GLY A 31 -27.28 -7.58 12.31
N GLU A 32 -27.05 -8.33 13.38
CA GLU A 32 -27.78 -9.54 13.73
C GLU A 32 -28.30 -9.45 15.18
N GLU A 33 -29.27 -10.30 15.55
CA GLU A 33 -29.75 -10.37 16.91
C GLU A 33 -28.61 -10.83 17.84
N GLY A 34 -28.08 -9.91 18.64
CA GLY A 34 -26.94 -10.16 19.55
C GLY A 34 -25.61 -9.58 19.12
N GLY A 35 -25.50 -8.88 17.97
CA GLY A 35 -24.25 -8.23 17.57
C GLY A 35 -24.12 -7.95 16.09
N TRP A 36 -22.87 -8.00 15.65
CA TRP A 36 -22.47 -7.77 14.26
C TRP A 36 -21.73 -8.98 13.72
N ARG A 37 -21.97 -9.29 12.45
CA ARG A 37 -21.18 -10.24 11.70
C ARG A 37 -20.44 -9.52 10.59
N GLU A 38 -19.14 -9.75 10.52
CA GLU A 38 -18.27 -9.26 9.46
C GLU A 38 -18.09 -10.30 8.36
N GLU A 39 -18.04 -9.83 7.13
CA GLU A 39 -17.73 -10.61 5.93
C GLU A 39 -16.65 -9.85 5.15
N PHE A 40 -15.44 -10.43 5.08
CA PHE A 40 -14.31 -9.86 4.33
C PHE A 40 -14.39 -10.28 2.88
N ILE A 41 -14.29 -9.33 1.98
CA ILE A 41 -14.40 -9.54 0.54
C ILE A 41 -13.14 -9.04 -0.13
N SER A 42 -12.58 -9.87 -1.02
CA SER A 42 -11.50 -9.49 -1.93
C SER A 42 -12.02 -9.61 -3.36
N LEU A 43 -11.90 -8.53 -4.13
CA LEU A 43 -12.32 -8.46 -5.53
C LEU A 43 -11.13 -8.20 -6.43
N ASP A 44 -11.09 -8.92 -7.53
CA ASP A 44 -10.23 -8.57 -8.66
C ASP A 44 -10.86 -7.45 -9.48
N TYR A 45 -10.03 -6.64 -10.14
CA TYR A 45 -10.46 -5.51 -10.96
C TYR A 45 -9.52 -5.34 -12.16
N ASP A 46 -9.87 -4.49 -13.10
CA ASP A 46 -9.02 -4.19 -14.25
C ASP A 46 -7.80 -3.36 -13.82
N ARG A 47 -6.74 -4.09 -13.50
CA ARG A 47 -5.48 -3.52 -13.02
C ARG A 47 -4.76 -2.72 -14.11
N GLN A 48 -4.89 -3.12 -15.37
CA GLN A 48 -4.27 -2.40 -16.48
C GLN A 48 -4.94 -1.05 -16.68
N GLN A 49 -6.27 -1.00 -16.61
CA GLN A 49 -7.00 0.26 -16.65
C GLN A 49 -6.58 1.18 -15.50
N ALA A 50 -6.46 0.67 -14.28
CA ALA A 50 -6.02 1.47 -13.14
C ALA A 50 -4.62 2.08 -13.35
N LEU A 51 -3.70 1.34 -13.95
CA LEU A 51 -2.36 1.84 -14.27
C LEU A 51 -2.39 2.88 -15.41
N GLU A 52 -3.25 2.71 -16.41
CA GLU A 52 -3.43 3.69 -17.46
C GLU A 52 -3.98 5.01 -16.91
N GLU A 53 -4.99 4.95 -16.04
CA GLU A 53 -5.54 6.12 -15.34
C GLU A 53 -4.47 6.83 -14.49
N MET A 54 -3.58 6.09 -13.82
CA MET A 54 -2.46 6.67 -13.09
C MET A 54 -1.49 7.42 -14.02
N ARG A 55 -1.20 6.88 -15.22
CA ARG A 55 -0.35 7.54 -16.23
C ARG A 55 -1.01 8.81 -16.74
N GLU A 56 -2.27 8.73 -17.15
CA GLU A 56 -3.04 9.87 -17.63
C GLU A 56 -3.16 10.99 -16.59
N ALA A 57 -3.26 10.63 -15.31
CA ALA A 57 -3.26 11.58 -14.20
C ALA A 57 -1.88 12.19 -13.90
N GLY A 58 -0.80 11.75 -14.56
CA GLY A 58 0.55 12.27 -14.41
C GLY A 58 1.23 11.86 -13.11
N PHE A 59 0.89 10.71 -12.54
CA PHE A 59 1.55 10.23 -11.32
C PHE A 59 3.01 9.85 -11.56
N TYR A 60 3.31 9.23 -12.70
CA TYR A 60 4.67 8.78 -13.03
C TYR A 60 5.66 9.93 -13.23
N GLU A 61 5.18 11.09 -13.67
CA GLU A 61 6.01 12.29 -13.80
C GLU A 61 6.24 12.99 -12.46
N ARG A 62 5.23 12.99 -11.59
CA ARG A 62 5.27 13.71 -10.32
C ARG A 62 5.90 12.93 -9.17
N ALA A 63 5.74 11.61 -9.17
CA ALA A 63 6.23 10.71 -8.12
C ALA A 63 6.65 9.36 -8.74
N PRO A 64 7.74 9.33 -9.54
CA PRO A 64 8.10 8.18 -10.37
C PRO A 64 8.35 6.91 -9.55
N TYR A 65 9.07 7.01 -8.46
CA TYR A 65 9.42 5.81 -7.66
C TYR A 65 8.26 5.33 -6.79
N TRP A 66 7.45 6.24 -6.25
CA TRP A 66 6.22 5.87 -5.59
C TRP A 66 5.23 5.21 -6.56
N SER A 67 5.13 5.73 -7.79
CA SER A 67 4.30 5.14 -8.85
C SER A 67 4.77 3.76 -9.25
N LEU A 68 6.09 3.55 -9.37
CA LEU A 68 6.68 2.24 -9.62
C LEU A 68 6.33 1.24 -8.52
N LEU A 69 6.45 1.63 -7.26
CA LEU A 69 6.05 0.78 -6.14
C LEU A 69 4.56 0.43 -6.20
N THR A 70 3.71 1.42 -6.46
CA THR A 70 2.26 1.23 -6.59
C THR A 70 1.91 0.30 -7.74
N GLU A 71 2.56 0.43 -8.89
CA GLU A 71 2.42 -0.50 -10.02
C GLU A 71 2.77 -1.94 -9.62
N LYS A 72 3.90 -2.14 -8.93
CA LYS A 72 4.31 -3.48 -8.45
C LYS A 72 3.31 -4.07 -7.46
N LEU A 73 2.72 -3.25 -6.60
CA LEU A 73 1.67 -3.67 -5.67
C LEU A 73 0.38 -4.07 -6.40
N ILE A 74 -0.10 -3.22 -7.32
CA ILE A 74 -1.31 -3.48 -8.12
C ILE A 74 -1.15 -4.78 -8.92
N LEU A 75 0.01 -4.99 -9.54
CA LEU A 75 0.29 -6.17 -10.36
C LEU A 75 0.71 -7.41 -9.55
N ASN A 76 0.80 -7.29 -8.23
CA ASN A 76 1.30 -8.35 -7.34
C ASN A 76 2.71 -8.85 -7.76
N GLN A 77 3.62 -7.91 -8.02
CA GLN A 77 4.96 -8.16 -8.53
C GLN A 77 6.08 -7.74 -7.56
N LEU A 78 5.78 -7.58 -6.28
CA LEU A 78 6.84 -7.40 -5.29
C LEU A 78 7.67 -8.67 -5.14
N PRO A 79 8.96 -8.56 -4.82
CA PRO A 79 9.79 -9.72 -4.51
C PRO A 79 9.21 -10.53 -3.34
N GLU A 80 9.44 -11.84 -3.36
CA GLU A 80 8.95 -12.75 -2.33
C GLU A 80 9.40 -12.30 -0.92
N GLY A 81 8.47 -12.28 0.02
CA GLY A 81 8.71 -11.86 1.40
C GLY A 81 8.82 -10.36 1.62
N ILE A 82 8.70 -9.55 0.56
CA ILE A 82 8.71 -8.08 0.65
C ILE A 82 7.28 -7.55 0.56
N CYS A 83 6.91 -6.73 1.53
CA CYS A 83 5.64 -6.01 1.52
C CYS A 83 5.87 -4.49 1.47
N HIS A 84 4.82 -3.75 1.25
CA HIS A 84 4.85 -2.28 1.22
C HIS A 84 5.48 -1.68 2.49
N ALA A 85 5.17 -2.24 3.66
CA ALA A 85 5.70 -1.74 4.94
C ALA A 85 7.22 -1.80 5.01
N ASN A 86 7.85 -2.88 4.52
CA ASN A 86 9.31 -3.00 4.50
C ASN A 86 9.96 -1.89 3.68
N ILE A 87 9.36 -1.56 2.53
CA ILE A 87 9.88 -0.51 1.64
C ILE A 87 9.70 0.85 2.30
N LEU A 88 8.53 1.12 2.88
CA LEU A 88 8.27 2.38 3.57
C LEU A 88 9.20 2.60 4.76
N GLU A 89 9.44 1.56 5.58
CA GLU A 89 10.39 1.61 6.69
C GLU A 89 11.80 1.96 6.20
N GLU A 90 12.24 1.35 5.11
CA GLU A 90 13.55 1.63 4.52
C GLU A 90 13.65 3.05 3.96
N VAL A 91 12.60 3.55 3.30
CA VAL A 91 12.52 4.95 2.83
C VAL A 91 12.66 5.93 3.99
N MET A 92 11.90 5.69 5.06
CA MET A 92 11.93 6.54 6.25
C MET A 92 13.28 6.48 6.96
N ARG A 93 13.87 5.29 7.10
CA ARG A 93 15.20 5.09 7.69
C ARG A 93 16.27 5.87 6.93
N LEU A 94 16.31 5.73 5.59
CA LEU A 94 17.26 6.43 4.74
C LEU A 94 17.11 7.95 4.83
N CYS A 95 15.88 8.44 4.82
CA CYS A 95 15.58 9.85 4.97
C CYS A 95 16.04 10.39 6.32
N GLN A 96 15.71 9.69 7.41
CA GLN A 96 16.09 10.08 8.76
C GLN A 96 17.61 10.07 8.97
N GLU A 97 18.33 9.08 8.44
CA GLU A 97 19.79 8.98 8.56
C GLU A 97 20.52 10.09 7.82
N GLU A 98 20.04 10.49 6.64
CA GLU A 98 20.72 11.50 5.83
C GLU A 98 20.34 12.94 6.23
N THR A 99 19.09 13.18 6.62
CA THR A 99 18.58 14.54 6.85
C THR A 99 18.36 14.87 8.32
N GLY A 100 18.34 13.87 9.20
CA GLY A 100 17.99 14.03 10.61
C GLY A 100 16.50 14.24 10.87
N VAL A 101 15.68 14.38 9.83
CA VAL A 101 14.22 14.58 9.92
C VAL A 101 13.53 13.81 8.81
N CYS A 102 12.48 13.07 9.15
CA CYS A 102 11.62 12.41 8.17
C CYS A 102 10.18 12.86 8.41
N ASN A 103 9.64 13.65 7.49
CA ASN A 103 8.27 14.16 7.55
C ASN A 103 7.40 13.45 6.51
N TRP A 104 6.58 12.53 6.95
CA TRP A 104 5.55 11.97 6.10
C TRP A 104 4.44 12.99 5.81
N PRO A 105 3.94 13.14 4.57
CA PRO A 105 4.31 12.41 3.35
C PRO A 105 5.45 13.04 2.53
N ASP A 106 6.05 14.14 2.96
CA ASP A 106 7.00 14.95 2.20
C ASP A 106 8.42 14.33 2.19
N ILE A 107 8.52 13.10 1.68
CA ILE A 107 9.81 12.40 1.56
C ILE A 107 10.33 12.56 0.14
N PRO A 108 11.55 13.11 -0.05
CA PRO A 108 12.15 13.28 -1.37
C PRO A 108 12.30 11.97 -2.15
N GLU A 109 12.02 12.02 -3.46
CA GLU A 109 12.04 10.88 -4.38
C GLU A 109 13.35 10.07 -4.36
N LYS A 110 14.50 10.72 -4.13
CA LYS A 110 15.79 10.03 -4.04
C LYS A 110 15.84 8.92 -2.98
N PHE A 111 15.06 9.04 -1.90
CA PHE A 111 15.00 8.00 -0.87
C PHE A 111 14.14 6.83 -1.30
N TRP A 112 13.08 7.10 -2.06
CA TRP A 112 12.27 6.07 -2.70
C TRP A 112 13.09 5.28 -3.72
N GLU A 113 13.82 5.98 -4.60
CA GLU A 113 14.73 5.36 -5.56
C GLU A 113 15.72 4.41 -4.88
N LYS A 114 16.39 4.90 -3.84
CA LYS A 114 17.39 4.14 -3.11
C LYS A 114 16.79 2.92 -2.39
N ALA A 115 15.67 3.11 -1.72
CA ALA A 115 14.96 2.03 -1.03
C ALA A 115 14.51 0.94 -2.01
N LEU A 116 13.86 1.31 -3.11
CA LEU A 116 13.44 0.36 -4.14
C LEU A 116 14.64 -0.41 -4.70
N GLY A 117 15.75 0.29 -4.96
CA GLY A 117 17.01 -0.34 -5.41
C GLY A 117 17.55 -1.36 -4.42
N ASN A 118 17.48 -1.08 -3.11
CA ASN A 118 17.91 -2.01 -2.05
C ASN A 118 17.10 -3.32 -2.05
N PHE A 119 15.84 -3.27 -2.47
CA PHE A 119 14.99 -4.45 -2.63
C PHE A 119 14.98 -5.04 -4.04
N GLY A 120 15.83 -4.53 -4.96
CA GLY A 120 15.90 -5.01 -6.34
C GLY A 120 14.68 -4.67 -7.19
N ILE A 121 13.90 -3.67 -6.80
CA ILE A 121 12.72 -3.21 -7.54
C ILE A 121 13.16 -2.12 -8.53
N ARG A 122 12.89 -2.39 -9.80
CA ARG A 122 13.28 -1.52 -10.93
C ARG A 122 12.16 -1.45 -11.96
#